data_506f93546162a00152526ba109f3784d
#
_entry.id   506f93546162a00152526ba109f3784d
#
_cell.length_a   1.000
_cell.length_b   1.000
_cell.length_c   1.000
_cell.angle_alpha   90.00
_cell.angle_beta   90.00
_cell.angle_gamma   90.00
#
_symmetry.space_group_name_H-M   'P 1'
#
loop_
_entity.id
_entity.type
_entity.pdbx_description
1 polymer ?
#
loop_
_entity_poly.entity_id
_entity_poly.type
_entity_poly.pdbx_seq_one_letter_code
_entity_poly.pdbx_strand_id
1 'polypeptide(L)'
;MLAPHLVAIHGIRTRITSASWPKRFLPYAEEQLGCTTEAHYYEAGPIPPWNLWVTNPKVARGLAASIEARMQRGLRPVHIVAHSNGTNIAVALARRLETIGIRVHTLIVIGSALHADVGKSGLRELMLSGQVRRAIAYSSPDDRVIRRLEDIPGFYGSLGARGFERWGDSYGLRVREYQPIAPVGFSIEGSQKFVTRWFPDFGHGEYFEPEHETATYTCIVRDLGV
;
A
#
# COMPACT_ATOMS: atom_id res chain seq x y z
N MET A 1 -17.26 13.67 13.22
CA MET A 1 -16.57 13.39 11.94
C MET A 1 -17.10 12.07 11.39
N LEU A 2 -17.24 11.95 10.07
CA LEU A 2 -17.59 10.66 9.46
C LEU A 2 -16.41 9.70 9.57
N ALA A 3 -16.67 8.42 9.84
CA ALA A 3 -15.65 7.40 9.95
C ALA A 3 -14.86 7.24 8.63
N PRO A 4 -13.54 7.06 8.66
CA PRO A 4 -12.75 6.85 7.46
C PRO A 4 -13.13 5.54 6.76
N HIS A 5 -12.78 5.41 5.47
CA HIS A 5 -12.96 4.19 4.70
C HIS A 5 -11.62 3.57 4.35
N LEU A 6 -11.41 2.34 4.73
CA LEU A 6 -10.17 1.60 4.54
C LEU A 6 -10.35 0.48 3.52
N VAL A 7 -9.53 0.49 2.48
CA VAL A 7 -9.47 -0.54 1.44
C VAL A 7 -8.20 -1.36 1.57
N ALA A 8 -8.33 -2.68 1.67
CA ALA A 8 -7.20 -3.61 1.69
C ALA A 8 -7.12 -4.41 0.39
N ILE A 9 -5.96 -4.38 -0.28
CA ILE A 9 -5.71 -5.02 -1.58
C ILE A 9 -4.56 -6.02 -1.44
N HIS A 10 -4.84 -7.30 -1.64
CA HIS A 10 -3.83 -8.35 -1.55
C HIS A 10 -2.93 -8.44 -2.80
N GLY A 11 -1.86 -9.23 -2.70
CA GLY A 11 -0.95 -9.54 -3.80
C GLY A 11 -1.42 -10.70 -4.69
N ILE A 12 -0.61 -11.04 -5.69
CA ILE A 12 -0.76 -12.25 -6.50
C ILE A 12 -0.59 -13.48 -5.60
N ARG A 13 -1.31 -14.56 -5.92
CA ARG A 13 -1.29 -15.86 -5.21
C ARG A 13 -1.80 -15.84 -3.77
N THR A 14 -2.40 -14.77 -3.31
CA THR A 14 -3.09 -14.80 -2.02
C THR A 14 -4.36 -15.64 -2.18
N ARG A 15 -4.41 -16.80 -1.56
CA ARG A 15 -5.63 -17.62 -1.54
C ARG A 15 -6.70 -16.92 -0.73
N ILE A 16 -7.92 -16.88 -1.27
CA ILE A 16 -9.09 -16.32 -0.58
C ILE A 16 -9.55 -17.33 0.47
N THR A 17 -8.89 -17.31 1.62
CA THR A 17 -9.27 -18.14 2.77
C THR A 17 -9.57 -17.24 3.96
N SER A 18 -10.15 -17.78 5.02
CA SER A 18 -10.31 -17.08 6.29
C SER A 18 -8.97 -16.62 6.88
N ALA A 19 -7.87 -17.29 6.51
CA ALA A 19 -6.52 -16.98 6.92
C ALA A 19 -5.83 -15.89 6.07
N SER A 20 -6.47 -15.34 5.02
CA SER A 20 -5.86 -14.26 4.24
C SER A 20 -5.71 -12.98 5.07
N TRP A 21 -4.57 -12.29 4.95
CA TRP A 21 -4.27 -11.13 5.78
C TRP A 21 -5.34 -10.02 5.77
N PRO A 22 -6.01 -9.68 4.65
CA PRO A 22 -7.04 -8.65 4.71
C PRO A 22 -8.21 -9.05 5.62
N LYS A 23 -8.59 -10.34 5.62
CA LYS A 23 -9.69 -10.81 6.48
C LYS A 23 -9.35 -10.80 7.97
N ARG A 24 -8.06 -10.92 8.32
CA ARG A 24 -7.62 -10.80 9.71
C ARG A 24 -7.37 -9.35 10.11
N PHE A 25 -6.79 -8.56 9.21
CA PHE A 25 -6.45 -7.17 9.46
C PHE A 25 -7.66 -6.25 9.56
N LEU A 26 -8.65 -6.38 8.67
CA LEU A 26 -9.74 -5.41 8.60
C LEU A 26 -10.60 -5.33 9.86
N PRO A 27 -11.01 -6.45 10.51
CA PRO A 27 -11.71 -6.39 11.80
C PRO A 27 -10.88 -5.70 12.88
N TYR A 28 -9.57 -5.95 12.92
CA TYR A 28 -8.66 -5.27 13.83
C TYR A 28 -8.62 -3.75 13.58
N ALA A 29 -8.54 -3.34 12.32
CA ALA A 29 -8.55 -1.93 11.96
C ALA A 29 -9.89 -1.25 12.26
N GLU A 30 -11.02 -1.92 12.04
CA GLU A 30 -12.35 -1.43 12.42
C GLU A 30 -12.46 -1.15 13.92
N GLU A 31 -11.97 -2.07 14.74
CA GLU A 31 -11.97 -1.93 16.19
C GLU A 31 -11.09 -0.75 16.65
N GLN A 32 -9.90 -0.62 16.07
CA GLN A 32 -8.92 0.39 16.50
C GLN A 32 -9.21 1.81 15.98
N LEU A 33 -9.78 1.94 14.77
CA LEU A 33 -9.95 3.22 14.08
C LEU A 33 -11.41 3.65 13.96
N GLY A 34 -12.37 2.79 14.28
CA GLY A 34 -13.78 3.07 14.02
C GLY A 34 -14.08 3.31 12.54
N CYS A 35 -13.29 2.72 11.63
CA CYS A 35 -13.41 2.90 10.19
C CYS A 35 -14.40 1.90 9.57
N THR A 36 -14.89 2.21 8.36
CA THR A 36 -15.54 1.20 7.51
C THR A 36 -14.49 0.55 6.64
N THR A 37 -14.61 -0.75 6.37
CA THR A 37 -13.58 -1.50 5.64
C THR A 37 -14.10 -2.18 4.39
N GLU A 38 -13.18 -2.43 3.44
CA GLU A 38 -13.43 -3.22 2.24
C GLU A 38 -12.18 -4.03 1.88
N ALA A 39 -12.32 -5.36 1.78
CA ALA A 39 -11.29 -6.22 1.21
C ALA A 39 -11.58 -6.47 -0.25
N HIS A 40 -10.58 -6.34 -1.10
CA HIS A 40 -10.72 -6.72 -2.50
C HIS A 40 -9.85 -7.91 -2.84
N TYR A 41 -10.49 -8.95 -3.34
CA TYR A 41 -9.87 -10.18 -3.81
C TYR A 41 -10.00 -10.26 -5.32
N TYR A 42 -8.93 -10.61 -6.00
CA TYR A 42 -8.90 -10.76 -7.45
C TYR A 42 -8.08 -11.97 -7.86
N GLU A 43 -8.44 -12.54 -8.98
CA GLU A 43 -7.63 -13.56 -9.62
C GLU A 43 -6.56 -12.90 -10.50
N ALA A 44 -5.31 -13.23 -10.21
CA ALA A 44 -4.21 -12.77 -11.02
C ALA A 44 -4.22 -13.47 -12.39
N GLY A 45 -3.88 -12.73 -13.43
CA GLY A 45 -3.67 -13.29 -14.75
C GLY A 45 -2.43 -14.20 -14.81
N PRO A 46 -2.26 -14.97 -15.88
CA PRO A 46 -1.26 -16.01 -16.00
C PRO A 46 0.18 -15.47 -16.06
N ILE A 47 0.36 -14.24 -16.52
CA ILE A 47 1.69 -13.64 -16.70
C ILE A 47 1.70 -12.18 -16.22
N PRO A 48 2.87 -11.64 -15.79
CA PRO A 48 3.00 -10.26 -15.30
C PRO A 48 2.41 -9.17 -16.20
N PRO A 49 2.67 -9.12 -17.52
CA PRO A 49 2.10 -8.09 -18.38
C PRO A 49 0.57 -8.08 -18.36
N TRP A 50 -0.06 -9.26 -18.34
CA TRP A 50 -1.51 -9.37 -18.26
C TRP A 50 -2.06 -8.74 -16.98
N ASN A 51 -1.38 -8.96 -15.86
CA ASN A 51 -1.77 -8.35 -14.60
C ASN A 51 -1.70 -6.83 -14.68
N LEU A 52 -0.59 -6.27 -15.16
CA LEU A 52 -0.38 -4.83 -15.20
C LEU A 52 -1.34 -4.12 -16.17
N TRP A 53 -1.58 -4.69 -17.36
CA TRP A 53 -2.31 -3.99 -18.40
C TRP A 53 -3.79 -4.33 -18.48
N VAL A 54 -4.21 -5.48 -17.98
CA VAL A 54 -5.60 -5.94 -18.05
C VAL A 54 -6.23 -6.08 -16.68
N THR A 55 -5.65 -6.93 -15.80
CA THR A 55 -6.24 -7.25 -14.50
C THR A 55 -6.27 -6.04 -13.58
N ASN A 56 -5.12 -5.39 -13.37
CA ASN A 56 -5.01 -4.29 -12.41
C ASN A 56 -5.94 -3.11 -12.77
N PRO A 57 -6.02 -2.63 -14.03
CA PRO A 57 -6.96 -1.57 -14.40
C PRO A 57 -8.43 -1.98 -14.25
N LYS A 58 -8.78 -3.25 -14.52
CA LYS A 58 -10.14 -3.77 -14.34
C LYS A 58 -10.54 -3.78 -12.87
N VAL A 59 -9.66 -4.29 -12.03
CA VAL A 59 -9.85 -4.32 -10.56
C VAL A 59 -9.99 -2.91 -10.01
N ALA A 60 -9.09 -2.01 -10.39
CA ALA A 60 -9.14 -0.61 -9.95
C ALA A 60 -10.45 0.09 -10.32
N ARG A 61 -11.01 -0.18 -11.50
CA ARG A 61 -12.33 0.35 -11.90
C ARG A 61 -13.46 -0.18 -11.01
N GLY A 62 -13.49 -1.47 -10.74
CA GLY A 62 -14.50 -2.09 -9.87
C GLY A 62 -14.46 -1.51 -8.46
N LEU A 63 -13.25 -1.38 -7.89
CA LEU A 63 -13.05 -0.75 -6.59
C LEU A 63 -13.48 0.72 -6.56
N ALA A 64 -13.12 1.50 -7.59
CA ALA A 64 -13.52 2.90 -7.66
C ALA A 64 -15.05 3.06 -7.65
N ALA A 65 -15.77 2.23 -8.41
CA ALA A 65 -17.22 2.24 -8.42
C ALA A 65 -17.83 1.84 -7.05
N SER A 66 -17.26 0.85 -6.38
CA SER A 66 -17.67 0.46 -5.02
C SER A 66 -17.48 1.60 -4.03
N ILE A 67 -16.31 2.25 -4.05
CA ILE A 67 -16.00 3.38 -3.17
C ILE A 67 -16.93 4.56 -3.47
N GLU A 68 -17.13 4.91 -4.75
CA GLU A 68 -18.03 5.99 -5.16
C GLU A 68 -19.45 5.78 -4.62
N ALA A 69 -20.01 4.59 -4.77
CA ALA A 69 -21.33 4.26 -4.27
C ALA A 69 -21.45 4.39 -2.73
N ARG A 70 -20.35 4.16 -2.00
CA ARG A 70 -20.28 4.35 -0.54
C ARG A 70 -20.14 5.83 -0.17
N MET A 71 -19.34 6.59 -0.94
CA MET A 71 -19.07 8.01 -0.71
C MET A 71 -20.29 8.90 -0.95
N GLN A 72 -21.23 8.53 -1.79
CA GLN A 72 -22.51 9.22 -1.96
C GLN A 72 -23.33 9.34 -0.66
N ARG A 73 -22.98 8.55 0.34
CA ARG A 73 -23.57 8.56 1.69
C ARG A 73 -22.84 9.48 2.68
N GLY A 74 -21.84 10.23 2.25
CA GLY A 74 -21.06 11.18 3.06
C GLY A 74 -19.56 11.07 2.74
N LEU A 75 -18.91 12.24 2.61
CA LEU A 75 -17.45 12.31 2.37
C LEU A 75 -16.69 11.76 3.56
N ARG A 76 -15.78 10.83 3.31
CA ARG A 76 -14.92 10.17 4.29
C ARG A 76 -13.49 10.16 3.78
N PRO A 77 -12.47 10.29 4.61
CA PRO A 77 -11.11 10.01 4.18
C PRO A 77 -11.01 8.56 3.67
N VAL A 78 -10.42 8.38 2.48
CA VAL A 78 -10.11 7.04 1.96
C VAL A 78 -8.68 6.71 2.27
N HIS A 79 -8.47 5.54 2.87
CA HIS A 79 -7.16 4.96 3.10
C HIS A 79 -7.02 3.67 2.29
N ILE A 80 -5.82 3.40 1.77
CA ILE A 80 -5.55 2.19 1.00
C ILE A 80 -4.33 1.50 1.62
N VAL A 81 -4.45 0.22 1.92
CA VAL A 81 -3.35 -0.67 2.31
C VAL A 81 -3.22 -1.77 1.26
N ALA A 82 -2.07 -1.85 0.63
CA ALA A 82 -1.87 -2.79 -0.47
C ALA A 82 -0.56 -3.56 -0.34
N HIS A 83 -0.56 -4.83 -0.73
CA HIS A 83 0.59 -5.72 -0.67
C HIS A 83 1.00 -6.22 -2.06
N SER A 84 2.31 -6.30 -2.32
CA SER A 84 2.86 -6.91 -3.55
C SER A 84 2.30 -6.26 -4.82
N ASN A 85 1.79 -7.03 -5.79
CA ASN A 85 1.13 -6.50 -6.99
C ASN A 85 -0.13 -5.67 -6.68
N GLY A 86 -0.78 -5.87 -5.54
CA GLY A 86 -1.88 -5.03 -5.09
C GLY A 86 -1.52 -3.54 -5.02
N THR A 87 -0.24 -3.22 -4.88
CA THR A 87 0.27 -1.84 -4.88
C THR A 87 0.16 -1.17 -6.25
N ASN A 88 0.30 -1.92 -7.35
CA ASN A 88 0.03 -1.42 -8.70
C ASN A 88 -1.47 -1.14 -8.90
N ILE A 89 -2.34 -2.00 -8.34
CA ILE A 89 -3.79 -1.77 -8.32
C ILE A 89 -4.12 -0.52 -7.52
N ALA A 90 -3.47 -0.31 -6.38
CA ALA A 90 -3.70 0.85 -5.53
C ALA A 90 -3.36 2.18 -6.23
N VAL A 91 -2.26 2.23 -6.99
CA VAL A 91 -1.90 3.41 -7.80
C VAL A 91 -2.93 3.64 -8.92
N ALA A 92 -3.34 2.57 -9.63
CA ALA A 92 -4.37 2.66 -10.66
C ALA A 92 -5.73 3.10 -10.05
N LEU A 93 -6.07 2.61 -8.85
CA LEU A 93 -7.26 3.02 -8.11
C LEU A 93 -7.19 4.50 -7.72
N ALA A 94 -6.06 4.97 -7.18
CA ALA A 94 -5.90 6.38 -6.80
C ALA A 94 -6.09 7.31 -8.01
N ARG A 95 -5.55 6.96 -9.19
CA ARG A 95 -5.79 7.70 -10.43
C ARG A 95 -7.26 7.68 -10.85
N ARG A 96 -7.94 6.57 -10.66
CA ARG A 96 -9.36 6.47 -10.98
C ARG A 96 -10.22 7.27 -10.01
N LEU A 97 -9.90 7.27 -8.73
CA LEU A 97 -10.57 8.10 -7.72
C LEU A 97 -10.38 9.59 -7.99
N GLU A 98 -9.22 10.00 -8.53
CA GLU A 98 -8.97 11.38 -8.95
C GLU A 98 -9.99 11.86 -10.00
N THR A 99 -10.33 11.02 -10.98
CA THR A 99 -11.30 11.37 -12.05
C THR A 99 -12.73 11.59 -11.53
N ILE A 100 -13.04 11.12 -10.34
CA ILE A 100 -14.36 11.26 -9.69
C ILE A 100 -14.28 12.14 -8.42
N GLY A 101 -13.16 12.85 -8.22
CA GLY A 101 -12.99 13.81 -7.14
C GLY A 101 -12.82 13.24 -5.74
N ILE A 102 -12.51 11.94 -5.61
CA ILE A 102 -12.27 11.27 -4.32
C ILE A 102 -10.77 11.19 -4.05
N ARG A 103 -10.32 11.79 -2.95
CA ARG A 103 -8.90 11.80 -2.56
C ARG A 103 -8.53 10.65 -1.65
N VAL A 104 -7.31 10.14 -1.81
CA VAL A 104 -6.69 9.16 -0.92
C VAL A 104 -5.89 9.90 0.15
N HIS A 105 -6.28 9.71 1.42
CA HIS A 105 -5.58 10.35 2.54
C HIS A 105 -4.24 9.69 2.82
N THR A 106 -4.23 8.35 2.95
CA THR A 106 -3.00 7.59 3.19
C THR A 106 -2.98 6.36 2.29
N LEU A 107 -1.87 6.17 1.59
CA LEU A 107 -1.55 4.98 0.82
C LEU A 107 -0.39 4.24 1.48
N ILE A 108 -0.65 3.06 2.03
CA ILE A 108 0.39 2.17 2.56
C ILE A 108 0.65 1.05 1.56
N VAL A 109 1.91 0.89 1.17
CA VAL A 109 2.37 -0.13 0.23
C VAL A 109 3.37 -1.05 0.90
N ILE A 110 3.07 -2.34 0.99
CA ILE A 110 3.80 -3.35 1.74
C ILE A 110 4.43 -4.35 0.77
N GLY A 111 5.73 -4.64 0.90
CA GLY A 111 6.44 -5.54 -0.03
C GLY A 111 6.14 -5.20 -1.49
N SER A 112 6.25 -3.92 -1.83
CA SER A 112 5.65 -3.31 -3.01
C SER A 112 6.36 -3.70 -4.32
N ALA A 113 5.59 -4.05 -5.33
CA ALA A 113 6.04 -4.29 -6.71
C ALA A 113 6.05 -3.00 -7.58
N LEU A 114 5.89 -1.81 -6.99
CA LEU A 114 6.07 -0.54 -7.67
C LEU A 114 7.56 -0.23 -7.88
N HIS A 115 7.86 0.65 -8.83
CA HIS A 115 9.21 1.20 -8.94
C HIS A 115 9.59 2.01 -7.69
N ALA A 116 10.82 1.85 -7.22
CA ALA A 116 11.37 2.64 -6.11
C ALA A 116 11.47 4.13 -6.49
N ASP A 117 11.79 4.44 -7.75
CA ASP A 117 11.72 5.79 -8.32
C ASP A 117 10.25 6.26 -8.35
N VAL A 118 9.91 7.24 -7.53
CA VAL A 118 8.54 7.73 -7.38
C VAL A 118 7.95 8.32 -8.67
N GLY A 119 8.79 8.83 -9.58
CA GLY A 119 8.35 9.29 -10.90
C GLY A 119 7.91 8.13 -11.78
N LYS A 120 8.69 7.04 -11.80
CA LYS A 120 8.36 5.84 -12.59
C LYS A 120 7.16 5.07 -12.02
N SER A 121 6.94 5.11 -10.71
CA SER A 121 5.79 4.46 -10.08
C SER A 121 4.47 5.21 -10.34
N GLY A 122 4.52 6.46 -10.78
CA GLY A 122 3.36 7.34 -10.91
C GLY A 122 2.85 7.91 -9.58
N LEU A 123 3.56 7.67 -8.48
CA LEU A 123 3.20 8.22 -7.17
C LEU A 123 3.51 9.71 -7.10
N ARG A 124 4.56 10.18 -7.79
CA ARG A 124 4.93 11.59 -7.80
C ARG A 124 3.79 12.47 -8.28
N GLU A 125 3.17 12.12 -9.40
CA GLU A 125 2.05 12.86 -9.98
C GLU A 125 0.86 12.91 -9.03
N LEU A 126 0.48 11.78 -8.44
CA LEU A 126 -0.62 11.68 -7.48
C LEU A 126 -0.38 12.49 -6.21
N MET A 127 0.87 12.60 -5.77
CA MET A 127 1.23 13.41 -4.62
C MET A 127 1.26 14.91 -4.95
N LEU A 128 1.73 15.27 -6.16
CA LEU A 128 1.78 16.67 -6.63
C LEU A 128 0.37 17.24 -6.86
N SER A 129 -0.52 16.44 -7.45
CA SER A 129 -1.93 16.83 -7.63
C SER A 129 -2.71 16.89 -6.30
N GLY A 130 -2.14 16.37 -5.22
CA GLY A 130 -2.83 16.24 -3.93
C GLY A 130 -3.87 15.11 -3.90
N GLN A 131 -3.86 14.25 -4.92
CA GLN A 131 -4.73 13.07 -4.99
C GLN A 131 -4.39 12.05 -3.88
N VAL A 132 -3.11 11.83 -3.62
CA VAL A 132 -2.61 11.09 -2.47
C VAL A 132 -1.93 12.07 -1.53
N ARG A 133 -2.38 12.16 -0.29
CA ARG A 133 -1.82 13.10 0.67
C ARG A 133 -0.52 12.59 1.29
N ARG A 134 -0.44 11.27 1.58
CA ARG A 134 0.71 10.61 2.20
C ARG A 134 0.89 9.21 1.63
N ALA A 135 2.11 8.84 1.32
CA ALA A 135 2.48 7.49 0.89
C ALA A 135 3.52 6.90 1.85
N ILE A 136 3.28 5.67 2.30
CA ILE A 136 4.15 4.96 3.25
C ILE A 136 4.50 3.61 2.64
N ALA A 137 5.80 3.33 2.49
CA ALA A 137 6.30 2.04 2.06
C ALA A 137 6.78 1.23 3.27
N TYR A 138 6.30 0.01 3.37
CA TYR A 138 6.86 -1.02 4.26
C TYR A 138 7.76 -1.89 3.40
N SER A 139 9.06 -1.78 3.64
CA SER A 139 10.10 -2.34 2.78
C SER A 139 11.08 -3.19 3.58
N SER A 140 11.60 -4.22 2.96
CA SER A 140 12.65 -5.05 3.53
C SER A 140 13.76 -5.31 2.51
N PRO A 141 15.03 -5.06 2.86
CA PRO A 141 16.14 -5.42 1.99
C PRO A 141 16.25 -6.92 1.74
N ASP A 142 15.59 -7.75 2.56
CA ASP A 142 15.58 -9.21 2.45
C ASP A 142 14.39 -9.77 1.68
N ASP A 143 13.53 -8.90 1.13
CA ASP A 143 12.45 -9.32 0.23
C ASP A 143 13.00 -9.87 -1.11
N ARG A 144 13.33 -11.16 -1.09
CA ARG A 144 13.90 -11.87 -2.26
C ARG A 144 12.92 -11.98 -3.42
N VAL A 145 11.60 -11.92 -3.17
CA VAL A 145 10.59 -11.97 -4.23
C VAL A 145 10.63 -10.69 -5.05
N ILE A 146 10.60 -9.55 -4.38
CA ILE A 146 10.67 -8.24 -5.05
C ILE A 146 12.02 -8.03 -5.73
N ARG A 147 13.13 -8.44 -5.12
CA ARG A 147 14.45 -8.36 -5.76
C ARG A 147 14.52 -9.15 -7.06
N ARG A 148 13.93 -10.35 -7.11
CA ARG A 148 13.89 -11.18 -8.34
C ARG A 148 12.98 -10.59 -9.42
N LEU A 149 11.92 -9.86 -9.04
CA LEU A 149 11.03 -9.20 -9.99
C LEU A 149 11.68 -7.96 -10.62
N GLU A 150 12.63 -7.33 -9.94
CA GLU A 150 13.41 -6.21 -10.48
C GLU A 150 14.24 -6.60 -11.71
N ASP A 151 14.63 -7.86 -11.81
CA ASP A 151 15.38 -8.41 -12.94
C ASP A 151 14.54 -8.59 -14.20
N ILE A 152 13.22 -8.32 -14.13
CA ILE A 152 12.31 -8.35 -15.28
C ILE A 152 12.04 -6.93 -15.76
N PRO A 153 12.79 -6.40 -16.73
CA PRO A 153 12.67 -5.01 -17.17
C PRO A 153 11.25 -4.66 -17.63
N GLY A 154 10.74 -3.53 -17.17
CA GLY A 154 9.47 -2.97 -17.64
C GLY A 154 8.20 -3.56 -17.03
N PHE A 155 8.28 -4.51 -16.09
CA PHE A 155 7.07 -5.12 -15.51
C PHE A 155 6.82 -4.76 -14.06
N TYR A 156 7.82 -4.92 -13.20
CA TYR A 156 7.72 -4.64 -11.78
C TYR A 156 8.92 -3.86 -11.30
N GLY A 157 8.75 -3.15 -10.20
CA GLY A 157 9.82 -2.41 -9.55
C GLY A 157 10.20 -3.02 -8.20
N SER A 158 11.09 -2.36 -7.53
CA SER A 158 11.80 -2.82 -6.33
C SER A 158 11.48 -2.02 -5.07
N LEU A 159 10.39 -1.26 -5.05
CA LEU A 159 10.04 -0.40 -3.92
C LEU A 159 9.99 -1.18 -2.59
N GLY A 160 9.45 -2.39 -2.60
CA GLY A 160 9.39 -3.25 -1.42
C GLY A 160 10.76 -3.68 -0.88
N ALA A 161 11.82 -3.65 -1.70
CA ALA A 161 13.18 -3.99 -1.30
C ALA A 161 14.09 -2.76 -1.11
N ARG A 162 13.78 -1.62 -1.76
CA ARG A 162 14.64 -0.44 -1.79
C ARG A 162 14.07 0.78 -1.09
N GLY A 163 12.78 0.78 -0.75
CA GLY A 163 12.09 1.97 -0.28
C GLY A 163 11.93 3.03 -1.37
N PHE A 164 11.47 4.21 -1.01
CA PHE A 164 11.31 5.32 -1.95
C PHE A 164 12.66 5.93 -2.34
N GLU A 165 12.87 6.08 -3.64
CA GLU A 165 14.03 6.75 -4.24
C GLU A 165 13.59 8.01 -4.99
N ARG A 166 14.52 8.99 -5.15
CA ARG A 166 14.35 10.25 -5.91
C ARG A 166 13.14 11.10 -5.48
N TRP A 167 12.87 11.14 -4.19
CA TRP A 167 11.79 11.96 -3.62
C TRP A 167 12.28 13.24 -2.91
N GLY A 168 13.63 13.39 -2.75
CA GLY A 168 14.25 14.33 -1.81
C GLY A 168 14.12 15.81 -2.14
N ASP A 169 14.25 16.20 -3.41
CA ASP A 169 14.48 17.61 -3.75
C ASP A 169 13.23 18.49 -3.66
N SER A 170 12.03 17.92 -3.69
CA SER A 170 10.76 18.66 -3.70
C SER A 170 9.91 18.47 -2.44
N TYR A 171 10.29 17.63 -1.49
CA TYR A 171 9.42 17.17 -0.40
C TYR A 171 9.98 17.29 1.02
N GLY A 172 11.14 17.95 1.19
CA GLY A 172 11.76 18.19 2.49
C GLY A 172 12.94 17.29 2.81
N LEU A 173 13.56 17.57 3.95
CA LEU A 173 14.77 16.88 4.40
C LEU A 173 14.52 15.39 4.62
N ARG A 174 15.51 14.60 4.22
CA ARG A 174 15.57 13.16 4.51
C ARG A 174 15.85 12.97 6.00
N VAL A 175 14.87 12.46 6.72
CA VAL A 175 15.03 12.12 8.14
C VAL A 175 15.10 10.61 8.27
N ARG A 176 16.13 10.11 8.91
CA ARG A 176 16.28 8.70 9.26
C ARG A 176 16.19 8.57 10.77
N GLU A 177 15.09 8.03 11.26
CA GLU A 177 14.88 7.73 12.66
C GLU A 177 14.73 6.23 12.86
N TYR A 178 15.43 5.70 13.86
CA TYR A 178 15.22 4.33 14.33
C TYR A 178 14.21 4.36 15.47
N GLN A 179 13.08 3.70 15.29
CA GLN A 179 12.09 3.53 16.35
C GLN A 179 11.93 2.04 16.65
N PRO A 180 12.43 1.57 17.81
CA PRO A 180 12.17 0.22 18.25
C PRO A 180 10.70 0.10 18.67
N ILE A 181 9.94 -0.75 17.99
CA ILE A 181 8.63 -1.22 18.46
C ILE A 181 8.81 -2.70 18.76
N ALA A 182 8.73 -3.04 20.04
CA ALA A 182 8.81 -4.44 20.45
C ALA A 182 7.62 -5.23 19.85
N PRO A 183 7.81 -6.44 19.29
CA PRO A 183 9.08 -7.15 19.20
C PRO A 183 9.88 -6.87 17.91
N VAL A 184 9.41 -6.02 17.01
CA VAL A 184 10.02 -5.77 15.70
C VAL A 184 10.64 -4.37 15.66
N GLY A 185 11.95 -4.30 15.45
CA GLY A 185 12.63 -3.05 15.17
C GLY A 185 12.43 -2.63 13.71
N PHE A 186 12.08 -1.36 13.47
CA PHE A 186 12.08 -0.78 12.14
C PHE A 186 12.74 0.60 12.15
N SER A 187 13.30 1.00 11.02
CA SER A 187 13.79 2.36 10.82
C SER A 187 12.85 3.12 9.89
N ILE A 188 12.77 4.44 10.11
CA ILE A 188 11.96 5.34 9.30
C ILE A 188 12.88 6.22 8.48
N GLU A 189 12.63 6.30 7.20
CA GLU A 189 13.31 7.20 6.28
C GLU A 189 12.28 7.94 5.43
N GLY A 190 12.38 9.25 5.31
CA GLY A 190 11.47 9.96 4.45
C GLY A 190 11.16 11.39 4.84
N SER A 191 10.16 11.94 4.19
CA SER A 191 9.54 13.23 4.47
C SER A 191 8.15 13.02 5.07
N GLN A 192 7.47 14.10 5.44
CA GLN A 192 6.07 14.01 5.91
C GLN A 192 5.11 13.36 4.88
N LYS A 193 5.44 13.40 3.58
CA LYS A 193 4.60 12.89 2.49
C LYS A 193 5.00 11.50 2.02
N PHE A 194 6.31 11.22 1.95
CA PHE A 194 6.86 9.92 1.59
C PHE A 194 7.64 9.35 2.76
N VAL A 195 7.21 8.22 3.28
CA VAL A 195 7.85 7.55 4.42
C VAL A 195 8.20 6.12 4.02
N THR A 196 9.44 5.71 4.25
CA THR A 196 9.82 4.30 4.19
C THR A 196 10.01 3.77 5.60
N ARG A 197 9.33 2.68 5.93
CA ARG A 197 9.55 1.87 7.13
C ARG A 197 10.35 0.64 6.74
N TRP A 198 11.51 0.49 7.31
CA TRP A 198 12.39 -0.64 7.04
C TRP A 198 12.14 -1.73 8.05
N PHE A 199 11.82 -2.91 7.56
CA PHE A 199 11.67 -4.15 8.32
C PHE A 199 12.83 -5.08 7.93
N PRO A 200 13.98 -4.98 8.61
CA PRO A 200 15.08 -5.89 8.34
C PRO A 200 14.64 -7.33 8.60
N ASP A 201 15.22 -8.26 7.87
CA ASP A 201 14.98 -9.70 8.00
C ASP A 201 13.58 -10.18 7.57
N PHE A 202 12.70 -9.30 7.06
CA PHE A 202 11.37 -9.73 6.58
C PHE A 202 11.43 -10.17 5.12
N GLY A 203 11.01 -11.41 4.86
CA GLY A 203 10.68 -11.89 3.52
C GLY A 203 9.34 -11.30 3.02
N HIS A 204 9.00 -11.59 1.77
CA HIS A 204 7.86 -10.96 1.05
C HIS A 204 6.49 -11.12 1.73
N GLY A 205 6.24 -12.22 2.39
CA GLY A 205 4.97 -12.50 3.07
C GLY A 205 5.01 -12.38 4.59
N GLU A 206 6.18 -12.24 5.17
CA GLU A 206 6.40 -12.35 6.62
C GLU A 206 5.72 -11.25 7.44
N TYR A 207 5.39 -10.10 6.81
CA TYR A 207 4.58 -9.05 7.44
C TYR A 207 3.25 -9.57 8.02
N PHE A 208 2.73 -10.67 7.49
CA PHE A 208 1.41 -11.20 7.83
C PHE A 208 1.46 -12.61 8.43
N GLU A 209 2.66 -13.11 8.73
CA GLU A 209 2.82 -14.36 9.47
C GLU A 209 2.40 -14.16 10.94
N PRO A 210 1.89 -15.21 11.62
CA PRO A 210 1.33 -15.09 12.97
C PRO A 210 2.24 -14.43 13.99
N GLU A 211 3.56 -14.66 13.90
CA GLU A 211 4.56 -14.07 14.79
C GLU A 211 4.78 -12.57 14.58
N HIS A 212 4.46 -12.03 13.40
CA HIS A 212 4.71 -10.64 13.03
C HIS A 212 3.44 -9.82 12.81
N GLU A 213 2.30 -10.48 12.56
CA GLU A 213 1.09 -9.80 12.11
C GLU A 213 0.58 -8.75 13.10
N THR A 214 0.60 -9.02 14.40
CA THR A 214 0.12 -8.08 15.41
C THR A 214 0.96 -6.79 15.41
N ALA A 215 2.29 -6.90 15.33
CA ALA A 215 3.18 -5.75 15.25
C ALA A 215 2.97 -4.97 13.95
N THR A 216 2.83 -5.67 12.83
CA THR A 216 2.56 -5.06 11.52
C THR A 216 1.22 -4.34 11.52
N TYR A 217 0.15 -4.96 12.04
CA TYR A 217 -1.19 -4.36 12.11
C TYR A 217 -1.19 -3.10 12.99
N THR A 218 -0.51 -3.16 14.15
CA THR A 218 -0.36 -2.00 15.03
C THR A 218 0.37 -0.85 14.32
N CYS A 219 1.43 -1.13 13.56
CA CYS A 219 2.12 -0.13 12.75
C CYS A 219 1.20 0.48 11.70
N ILE A 220 0.43 -0.35 10.96
CA ILE A 220 -0.50 0.12 9.93
C ILE A 220 -1.56 1.03 10.56
N VAL A 221 -2.21 0.60 11.63
CA VAL A 221 -3.25 1.38 12.32
C VAL A 221 -2.71 2.72 12.81
N ARG A 222 -1.52 2.74 13.42
CA ARG A 222 -0.87 3.98 13.82
C ARG A 222 -0.61 4.91 12.63
N ASP A 223 -0.16 4.38 11.50
CA ASP A 223 0.10 5.16 10.29
C ASP A 223 -1.17 5.69 9.61
N LEU A 224 -2.30 5.03 9.82
CA LEU A 224 -3.61 5.44 9.33
C LEU A 224 -4.31 6.44 10.27
N GLY A 225 -4.07 6.36 11.56
CA GLY A 225 -4.78 7.10 12.61
C GLY A 225 -4.31 8.54 12.81
N VAL A 226 -3.44 9.05 12.00
CA VAL A 226 -2.87 10.40 12.12
C VAL A 226 -3.53 11.40 11.22
#